data_74fbb167896949379b37899acbdf022c
#
_entry.id   74fbb167896949379b37899acbdf022c
#
_cell.length_a   1.000
_cell.length_b   1.000
_cell.length_c   1.000
_cell.angle_alpha   90.00
_cell.angle_beta   90.00
_cell.angle_gamma   90.00
#
_symmetry.space_group_name_H-M   'P 1'
#
loop_
_entity.id
_entity.type
_entity.pdbx_description
1 polymer ?
#
loop_
_entity_poly.entity_id
_entity_poly.type
_entity_poly.pdbx_seq_one_letter_code
_entity_poly.pdbx_strand_id
1 'polypeptide(L)'
;MPLKRVISVLSRELKFFYAQRLASFGFASAKKRCRQLFEPVMPLQTANTAFDLKIHGLEMDFFKDIDWQKDHKTGKVFPKLKFGKFNTNLFFDKGDDIKFPWDLSRCAFLPPLTAKMASEGKTADAYTFFRNTVESFIDNNKFLYGVNWVCTMEVAIRASNWLFAMPFIKRELEADSAFSDKVNFSLYMHAMYIDLFTEDKNNNHDISNYAGLLLLGIYFDSGKWIKKAIDGLEYEINKQILPDGCTYELSTYYNRLDLEFFATSYYMGKLHGHSFSKLYTERLHQMFSFSFGMMEEKGYMPIINDNDGGRYVIFNDGNENDFSYLYSFYNKIFDGAVAGVDKANVLFRSMPQVVRAQAGTLKKEHNVAYANSKFYKLGDGNFSVVASAAGSADIKKPGHKHIDAGSVYIGINGRPVFVDPGTSSYTRSLVQRNKERSIAAHNCAVPSSKIGTYTSNGGYWGKLPAYPAVSVTGFEAGTIAISMDFDGVPLSRKIEVEGNSITMSDVSEGEDLSVFFHSVQPFTQKGNVLLFDGFTFEAEGGEITVEDFNYAENYGQLDNKAYKIIIQGNSIIKTTITRS
;
A
#
# COMPACT_ATOMS: atom_id res chain seq x y z
N MET A 1 28.13 24.24 6.95
CA MET A 1 27.51 23.02 6.39
C MET A 1 28.50 21.88 6.56
N PRO A 2 28.13 20.69 7.09
CA PRO A 2 29.06 19.56 7.17
C PRO A 2 29.54 19.15 5.76
N LEU A 3 30.81 18.85 5.62
CA LEU A 3 31.45 18.51 4.35
C LEU A 3 30.72 17.44 3.53
N LYS A 4 30.13 16.42 4.21
CA LYS A 4 29.31 15.39 3.60
C LYS A 4 28.07 15.96 2.86
N ARG A 5 27.47 17.02 3.37
CA ARG A 5 26.29 17.67 2.76
C ARG A 5 26.68 18.49 1.53
N VAL A 6 27.87 19.13 1.56
CA VAL A 6 28.44 19.86 0.40
C VAL A 6 28.77 18.88 -0.72
N ILE A 7 29.44 17.76 -0.41
CA ILE A 7 29.76 16.70 -1.38
C ILE A 7 28.48 16.09 -1.98
N SER A 8 27.45 15.85 -1.18
CA SER A 8 26.15 15.35 -1.65
C SER A 8 25.46 16.33 -2.60
N VAL A 9 25.48 17.64 -2.30
CA VAL A 9 24.90 18.67 -3.16
C VAL A 9 25.68 18.80 -4.47
N LEU A 10 27.01 18.86 -4.40
CA LEU A 10 27.89 18.93 -5.59
C LEU A 10 27.77 17.67 -6.46
N SER A 11 27.67 16.50 -5.86
CA SER A 11 27.46 15.25 -6.61
C SER A 11 26.10 15.22 -7.30
N ARG A 12 25.05 15.78 -6.67
CA ARG A 12 23.72 15.93 -7.26
C ARG A 12 23.71 16.94 -8.42
N GLU A 13 24.36 18.08 -8.28
CA GLU A 13 24.47 19.08 -9.35
C GLU A 13 25.28 18.55 -10.55
N LEU A 14 26.36 17.80 -10.30
CA LEU A 14 27.14 17.14 -11.35
C LEU A 14 26.34 16.06 -12.06
N LYS A 15 25.62 15.19 -11.32
CA LYS A 15 24.71 14.19 -11.90
C LYS A 15 23.63 14.85 -12.74
N PHE A 16 23.10 15.98 -12.28
CA PHE A 16 22.11 16.78 -12.99
C PHE A 16 22.64 17.32 -14.33
N PHE A 17 23.81 17.93 -14.31
CA PHE A 17 24.44 18.46 -15.52
C PHE A 17 24.75 17.34 -16.54
N TYR A 18 25.19 16.20 -16.03
CA TYR A 18 25.46 15.00 -16.83
C TYR A 18 24.18 14.44 -17.46
N ALA A 19 23.10 14.32 -16.69
CA ALA A 19 21.80 13.85 -17.18
C ALA A 19 21.26 14.71 -18.33
N GLN A 20 21.35 16.03 -18.22
CA GLN A 20 20.87 16.93 -19.28
C GLN A 20 21.70 16.87 -20.56
N ARG A 21 23.02 16.75 -20.47
CA ARG A 21 23.90 16.71 -21.65
C ARG A 21 23.94 15.33 -22.33
N LEU A 22 23.92 14.26 -21.58
CA LEU A 22 23.96 12.90 -22.13
C LEU A 22 22.61 12.43 -22.68
N ALA A 23 21.50 12.97 -22.21
CA ALA A 23 20.17 12.57 -22.64
C ALA A 23 19.99 12.71 -24.16
N SER A 24 20.41 13.84 -24.74
CA SER A 24 20.26 14.09 -26.17
C SER A 24 21.07 13.12 -27.04
N PHE A 25 22.26 12.74 -26.61
CA PHE A 25 23.10 11.79 -27.35
C PHE A 25 22.68 10.33 -27.16
N GLY A 26 22.33 9.94 -25.95
CA GLY A 26 21.90 8.57 -25.63
C GLY A 26 20.55 8.21 -26.22
N PHE A 27 19.63 9.16 -26.25
CA PHE A 27 18.27 8.96 -26.76
C PHE A 27 18.22 8.60 -28.24
N ALA A 28 19.03 9.23 -29.10
CA ALA A 28 19.06 8.91 -30.53
C ALA A 28 19.37 7.45 -30.82
N SER A 29 20.19 6.80 -29.98
CA SER A 29 20.47 5.37 -30.06
C SER A 29 19.37 4.52 -29.41
N ALA A 30 18.83 4.95 -28.27
CA ALA A 30 17.79 4.23 -27.53
C ALA A 30 16.46 4.20 -28.30
N LYS A 31 16.08 5.31 -28.95
CA LYS A 31 14.85 5.42 -29.77
C LYS A 31 14.72 4.31 -30.82
N LYS A 32 15.83 3.86 -31.42
CA LYS A 32 15.83 2.80 -32.45
C LYS A 32 15.51 1.41 -31.90
N ARG A 33 15.45 1.24 -30.58
CA ARG A 33 15.28 -0.03 -29.89
C ARG A 33 14.00 -0.09 -29.04
N CYS A 34 13.15 0.96 -29.10
CA CYS A 34 11.91 0.96 -28.33
C CYS A 34 11.04 -0.25 -28.67
N ARG A 35 10.55 -0.94 -27.63
CA ARG A 35 9.68 -2.11 -27.73
C ARG A 35 8.44 -1.90 -26.89
N GLN A 36 7.30 -2.42 -27.32
CA GLN A 36 6.11 -2.47 -26.48
C GLN A 36 6.31 -3.44 -25.33
N LEU A 37 5.69 -3.16 -24.16
CA LEU A 37 5.75 -4.07 -23.01
C LEU A 37 5.05 -5.39 -23.29
N PHE A 38 3.94 -5.34 -24.04
CA PHE A 38 3.20 -6.53 -24.46
C PHE A 38 2.31 -6.20 -25.65
N GLU A 39 1.85 -7.23 -26.36
CA GLU A 39 0.77 -7.12 -27.34
C GLU A 39 -0.53 -7.51 -26.64
N PRO A 40 -1.54 -6.60 -26.58
CA PRO A 40 -2.79 -6.91 -25.90
C PRO A 40 -3.53 -8.08 -26.57
N VAL A 41 -4.01 -9.02 -25.75
CA VAL A 41 -4.84 -10.11 -26.23
C VAL A 41 -6.29 -9.64 -26.29
N MET A 42 -6.76 -9.29 -27.48
CA MET A 42 -8.12 -8.83 -27.78
C MET A 42 -8.83 -9.89 -28.65
N PRO A 43 -10.17 -10.03 -28.65
CA PRO A 43 -11.17 -9.23 -27.97
C PRO A 43 -11.53 -9.75 -26.59
N LEU A 44 -11.73 -8.85 -25.68
CA LEU A 44 -12.30 -9.17 -24.37
C LEU A 44 -13.80 -8.83 -24.40
N GLN A 45 -14.65 -9.74 -23.97
CA GLN A 45 -15.98 -9.37 -23.54
C GLN A 45 -15.83 -8.48 -22.30
N THR A 46 -15.97 -7.19 -22.51
CA THR A 46 -15.91 -6.21 -21.42
C THR A 46 -17.16 -6.35 -20.57
N ALA A 47 -17.02 -6.87 -19.37
CA ALA A 47 -17.96 -6.49 -18.34
C ALA A 47 -17.90 -4.96 -18.25
N ASN A 48 -19.06 -4.31 -18.26
CA ASN A 48 -19.18 -2.85 -18.19
C ASN A 48 -18.75 -2.40 -16.78
N THR A 49 -17.43 -2.42 -16.52
CA THR A 49 -16.84 -2.10 -15.22
C THR A 49 -16.76 -0.59 -15.13
N ALA A 50 -17.57 0.01 -14.28
CA ALA A 50 -17.35 1.39 -13.87
C ALA A 50 -16.07 1.43 -13.03
N PHE A 51 -15.22 2.42 -13.26
CA PHE A 51 -14.04 2.64 -12.44
C PHE A 51 -14.35 3.65 -11.33
N ASP A 52 -13.99 3.30 -10.10
CA ASP A 52 -14.00 4.21 -8.94
C ASP A 52 -12.59 4.80 -8.77
N LEU A 53 -12.23 5.72 -9.64
CA LEU A 53 -10.90 6.34 -9.66
C LEU A 53 -10.96 7.69 -8.94
N LYS A 54 -10.53 7.69 -7.69
CA LYS A 54 -10.42 8.89 -6.85
C LYS A 54 -8.97 9.14 -6.45
N ILE A 55 -8.63 10.39 -6.19
CA ILE A 55 -7.35 10.76 -5.59
C ILE A 55 -7.65 11.29 -4.19
N HIS A 56 -7.21 10.59 -3.16
CA HIS A 56 -7.51 10.91 -1.75
C HIS A 56 -9.01 11.13 -1.49
N GLY A 57 -9.86 10.29 -2.11
CA GLY A 57 -11.32 10.37 -2.01
C GLY A 57 -11.96 11.50 -2.84
N LEU A 58 -11.18 12.31 -3.56
CA LEU A 58 -11.71 13.34 -4.46
C LEU A 58 -11.98 12.75 -5.84
N GLU A 59 -13.20 12.89 -6.33
CA GLU A 59 -13.55 12.61 -7.72
C GLU A 59 -12.88 13.65 -8.64
N MET A 60 -12.13 13.17 -9.62
CA MET A 60 -11.42 14.01 -10.59
C MET A 60 -11.94 13.75 -11.99
N ASP A 61 -12.14 14.82 -12.75
CA ASP A 61 -12.35 14.71 -14.20
C ASP A 61 -11.00 14.65 -14.91
N PHE A 62 -10.51 13.43 -15.15
CA PHE A 62 -9.23 13.20 -15.78
C PHE A 62 -9.17 13.58 -17.28
N PHE A 63 -10.32 13.95 -17.87
CA PHE A 63 -10.39 14.41 -19.27
C PHE A 63 -10.20 15.91 -19.42
N LYS A 64 -10.14 16.66 -18.31
CA LYS A 64 -9.87 18.10 -18.27
C LYS A 64 -8.40 18.40 -18.00
N ASP A 65 -8.04 19.68 -18.16
CA ASP A 65 -6.70 20.16 -17.81
C ASP A 65 -6.41 19.95 -16.33
N ILE A 66 -5.26 19.35 -16.03
CA ILE A 66 -4.79 19.00 -14.69
C ILE A 66 -3.69 19.96 -14.28
N ASP A 67 -3.85 20.61 -13.12
CA ASP A 67 -2.74 21.29 -12.45
C ASP A 67 -1.94 20.27 -11.63
N TRP A 68 -0.84 19.81 -12.19
CA TRP A 68 0.04 18.79 -11.65
C TRP A 68 0.82 19.20 -10.39
N GLN A 69 0.82 20.50 -10.02
CA GLN A 69 1.50 21.02 -8.83
C GLN A 69 0.53 21.25 -7.67
N LYS A 70 -0.75 20.91 -7.83
CA LYS A 70 -1.82 21.32 -6.91
C LYS A 70 -2.30 20.18 -6.03
N ASP A 71 -2.45 20.45 -4.72
CA ASP A 71 -3.38 19.70 -3.88
C ASP A 71 -4.79 20.17 -4.21
N HIS A 72 -5.54 19.36 -4.96
CA HIS A 72 -6.88 19.73 -5.45
C HIS A 72 -7.94 19.74 -4.33
N LYS A 73 -7.66 19.14 -3.16
CA LYS A 73 -8.57 19.20 -2.00
C LYS A 73 -8.52 20.54 -1.30
N THR A 74 -7.33 21.15 -1.22
CA THR A 74 -7.12 22.40 -0.49
C THR A 74 -6.95 23.60 -1.42
N GLY A 75 -6.64 23.36 -2.68
CA GLY A 75 -6.34 24.41 -3.65
C GLY A 75 -4.89 24.88 -3.62
N LYS A 76 -4.03 24.33 -2.76
CA LYS A 76 -2.63 24.69 -2.64
C LYS A 76 -1.84 24.30 -3.88
N VAL A 77 -1.12 25.26 -4.46
CA VAL A 77 -0.16 25.03 -5.54
C VAL A 77 1.27 25.01 -4.98
N PHE A 78 2.00 23.93 -5.22
CA PHE A 78 3.39 23.78 -4.82
C PHE A 78 4.32 24.48 -5.82
N PRO A 79 5.44 25.08 -5.37
CA PRO A 79 6.31 25.87 -6.23
C PRO A 79 7.10 24.99 -7.21
N LYS A 80 7.29 25.49 -8.44
CA LYS A 80 8.13 24.86 -9.47
C LYS A 80 9.62 25.13 -9.21
N LEU A 81 10.14 24.71 -8.08
CA LEU A 81 11.57 24.86 -7.72
C LEU A 81 12.41 23.76 -8.36
N LYS A 82 13.69 24.06 -8.61
CA LYS A 82 14.67 23.06 -9.06
C LYS A 82 14.81 21.95 -8.01
N PHE A 83 14.91 20.68 -8.43
CA PHE A 83 15.00 19.48 -7.60
C PHE A 83 15.90 19.63 -6.35
N GLY A 84 17.15 20.11 -6.49
CA GLY A 84 18.07 20.27 -5.36
C GLY A 84 17.71 21.40 -4.38
N LYS A 85 16.76 22.26 -4.74
CA LYS A 85 16.25 23.38 -3.91
C LYS A 85 14.89 23.10 -3.31
N PHE A 86 14.20 22.03 -3.73
CA PHE A 86 12.90 21.67 -3.21
C PHE A 86 13.06 20.97 -1.85
N ASN A 87 12.59 21.61 -0.79
CA ASN A 87 12.58 21.03 0.55
C ASN A 87 11.13 20.69 0.95
N THR A 88 10.77 19.42 0.91
CA THR A 88 9.43 18.92 1.23
C THR A 88 8.99 19.28 2.65
N ASN A 89 9.92 19.30 3.62
CA ASN A 89 9.61 19.59 5.01
C ASN A 89 9.02 20.99 5.24
N LEU A 90 9.23 21.94 4.31
CA LEU A 90 8.65 23.28 4.39
C LEU A 90 7.13 23.30 4.17
N PHE A 91 6.59 22.22 3.63
CA PHE A 91 5.16 22.09 3.30
C PHE A 91 4.40 21.19 4.27
N PHE A 92 5.09 20.61 5.27
CA PHE A 92 4.45 19.73 6.24
C PHE A 92 3.71 20.54 7.32
N ASP A 93 2.61 20.00 7.82
CA ASP A 93 1.77 20.57 8.87
C ASP A 93 1.21 21.98 8.53
N LYS A 94 0.79 22.14 7.28
CA LYS A 94 0.23 23.40 6.74
C LYS A 94 -1.23 23.26 6.29
N GLY A 95 -1.88 22.15 6.60
CA GLY A 95 -3.21 21.84 6.12
C GLY A 95 -3.26 21.25 4.70
N ASP A 96 -2.13 21.23 4.00
CA ASP A 96 -1.97 20.70 2.63
C ASP A 96 -1.26 19.35 2.64
N ASP A 97 -1.51 18.53 1.61
CA ASP A 97 -0.84 17.25 1.47
C ASP A 97 -0.02 17.19 0.18
N ILE A 98 1.32 17.13 0.32
CA ILE A 98 2.23 17.00 -0.82
C ILE A 98 2.04 15.68 -1.58
N LYS A 99 1.47 14.67 -0.91
CA LYS A 99 1.18 13.38 -1.51
C LYS A 99 0.10 13.48 -2.59
N PHE A 100 -0.82 14.47 -2.53
CA PHE A 100 -1.85 14.64 -3.54
C PHE A 100 -1.28 14.82 -4.95
N PRO A 101 -0.42 15.83 -5.24
CA PRO A 101 0.20 15.95 -6.56
C PRO A 101 1.11 14.76 -6.92
N TRP A 102 1.72 14.09 -5.93
CA TRP A 102 2.49 12.87 -6.19
C TRP A 102 1.61 11.76 -6.73
N ASP A 103 0.56 11.38 -6.02
CA ASP A 103 -0.36 10.31 -6.44
C ASP A 103 -1.04 10.62 -7.77
N LEU A 104 -1.45 11.88 -7.97
CA LEU A 104 -2.00 12.34 -9.24
C LEU A 104 -0.99 12.17 -10.38
N SER A 105 0.28 12.54 -10.15
CA SER A 105 1.35 12.45 -11.14
C SER A 105 1.81 11.02 -11.46
N ARG A 106 1.43 10.02 -10.65
CA ARG A 106 1.61 8.59 -10.97
C ARG A 106 0.85 8.19 -12.22
N CYS A 107 -0.19 8.93 -12.59
CA CYS A 107 -1.08 8.64 -13.71
C CYS A 107 -1.67 7.22 -13.65
N ALA A 108 -1.95 6.69 -12.46
CA ALA A 108 -2.44 5.31 -12.28
C ALA A 108 -3.81 5.09 -12.93
N PHE A 109 -4.58 6.15 -13.17
CA PHE A 109 -5.85 6.14 -13.91
C PHE A 109 -5.68 5.91 -15.41
N LEU A 110 -4.51 6.22 -15.97
CA LEU A 110 -4.27 6.24 -17.41
C LEU A 110 -4.36 4.85 -18.07
N PRO A 111 -3.67 3.79 -17.57
CA PRO A 111 -3.72 2.47 -18.19
C PRO A 111 -5.12 1.84 -18.21
N PRO A 112 -5.88 1.78 -17.09
CA PRO A 112 -7.18 1.12 -17.10
C PRO A 112 -8.20 1.87 -17.97
N LEU A 113 -8.20 3.22 -17.98
CA LEU A 113 -9.10 4.01 -18.84
C LEU A 113 -8.74 3.86 -20.31
N THR A 114 -7.46 3.90 -20.67
CA THR A 114 -6.99 3.69 -22.06
C THR A 114 -7.37 2.28 -22.55
N ALA A 115 -7.12 1.25 -21.73
CA ALA A 115 -7.48 -0.13 -22.06
C ALA A 115 -9.00 -0.30 -22.22
N LYS A 116 -9.80 0.32 -21.36
CA LYS A 116 -11.26 0.28 -21.45
C LYS A 116 -11.75 0.90 -22.75
N MET A 117 -11.35 2.14 -23.06
CA MET A 117 -11.77 2.81 -24.29
C MET A 117 -11.36 2.01 -25.53
N ALA A 118 -10.13 1.49 -25.57
CA ALA A 118 -9.67 0.66 -26.67
C ALA A 118 -10.49 -0.63 -26.82
N SER A 119 -10.86 -1.28 -25.72
CA SER A 119 -11.69 -2.49 -25.72
C SER A 119 -13.14 -2.24 -26.18
N GLU A 120 -13.62 -1.01 -26.04
CA GLU A 120 -14.92 -0.55 -26.54
C GLU A 120 -14.86 -0.11 -28.03
N GLY A 121 -13.71 -0.29 -28.69
CA GLY A 121 -13.51 0.14 -30.08
C GLY A 121 -13.24 1.64 -30.24
N LYS A 122 -13.02 2.37 -29.14
CA LYS A 122 -12.77 3.83 -29.11
C LYS A 122 -11.26 4.14 -29.02
N THR A 123 -10.46 3.50 -29.88
CA THR A 123 -8.98 3.64 -29.81
C THR A 123 -8.50 5.05 -30.09
N ALA A 124 -9.18 5.78 -31.00
CA ALA A 124 -8.86 7.19 -31.28
C ALA A 124 -9.11 8.11 -30.05
N ASP A 125 -10.19 7.86 -29.31
CA ASP A 125 -10.48 8.58 -28.05
C ASP A 125 -9.46 8.21 -26.97
N ALA A 126 -9.11 6.92 -26.85
CA ALA A 126 -8.07 6.44 -25.97
C ALA A 126 -6.71 7.10 -26.25
N TYR A 127 -6.34 7.23 -27.53
CA TYR A 127 -5.14 7.93 -27.94
C TYR A 127 -5.20 9.42 -27.60
N THR A 128 -6.30 10.09 -27.89
CA THR A 128 -6.50 11.51 -27.57
C THR A 128 -6.38 11.76 -26.07
N PHE A 129 -7.00 10.91 -25.26
CA PHE A 129 -6.90 10.96 -23.80
C PHE A 129 -5.46 10.78 -23.31
N PHE A 130 -4.78 9.73 -23.77
CA PHE A 130 -3.38 9.49 -23.46
C PHE A 130 -2.50 10.67 -23.84
N ARG A 131 -2.64 11.15 -25.10
CA ARG A 131 -1.87 12.27 -25.62
C ARG A 131 -2.05 13.52 -24.77
N ASN A 132 -3.28 13.95 -24.53
CA ASN A 132 -3.58 15.15 -23.77
C ASN A 132 -3.00 15.07 -22.34
N THR A 133 -3.17 13.92 -21.67
CA THR A 133 -2.66 13.70 -20.31
C THR A 133 -1.14 13.77 -20.26
N VAL A 134 -0.46 13.02 -21.12
CA VAL A 134 1.01 12.92 -21.09
C VAL A 134 1.66 14.22 -21.60
N GLU A 135 1.11 14.85 -22.62
CA GLU A 135 1.60 16.13 -23.14
C GLU A 135 1.42 17.24 -22.11
N SER A 136 0.24 17.32 -21.48
CA SER A 136 0.00 18.25 -20.36
C SER A 136 1.01 18.04 -19.22
N PHE A 137 1.28 16.78 -18.86
CA PHE A 137 2.30 16.50 -17.83
C PHE A 137 3.67 17.00 -18.26
N ILE A 138 4.15 16.66 -19.46
CA ILE A 138 5.49 17.02 -19.97
C ILE A 138 5.66 18.54 -20.01
N ASP A 139 4.66 19.25 -20.51
CA ASP A 139 4.72 20.71 -20.73
C ASP A 139 4.66 21.48 -19.39
N ASN A 140 3.93 20.97 -18.41
CA ASN A 140 3.78 21.62 -17.11
C ASN A 140 4.80 21.15 -16.05
N ASN A 141 5.56 20.10 -16.29
CA ASN A 141 6.54 19.53 -15.36
C ASN A 141 7.93 19.48 -16.00
N LYS A 142 8.53 20.65 -16.20
CA LYS A 142 9.91 20.74 -16.70
C LYS A 142 10.80 19.76 -15.93
N PHE A 143 11.60 18.98 -16.65
CA PHE A 143 12.50 17.99 -16.08
C PHE A 143 13.31 18.57 -14.90
N LEU A 144 13.23 17.91 -13.74
CA LEU A 144 13.88 18.28 -12.48
C LEU A 144 13.35 19.57 -11.82
N TYR A 145 12.15 20.03 -12.16
CA TYR A 145 11.50 21.16 -11.52
C TYR A 145 10.12 20.78 -10.98
N GLY A 146 9.77 21.32 -9.81
CA GLY A 146 8.48 21.12 -9.15
C GLY A 146 8.42 19.84 -8.31
N VAL A 147 7.27 19.62 -7.70
CA VAL A 147 7.03 18.58 -6.70
C VAL A 147 7.14 17.16 -7.29
N ASN A 148 6.84 17.00 -8.59
CA ASN A 148 6.75 15.70 -9.26
C ASN A 148 8.11 15.10 -9.68
N TRP A 149 9.21 15.76 -9.35
CA TRP A 149 10.59 15.28 -9.59
C TRP A 149 11.42 15.14 -8.31
N VAL A 150 10.81 15.22 -7.11
CA VAL A 150 11.56 15.14 -5.85
C VAL A 150 11.60 13.75 -5.23
N CYS A 151 10.71 12.86 -5.63
CA CYS A 151 10.63 11.47 -5.16
C CYS A 151 10.83 10.52 -6.36
N THR A 152 11.84 9.66 -6.30
CA THR A 152 12.16 8.75 -7.41
C THR A 152 11.10 7.67 -7.60
N MET A 153 10.44 7.24 -6.51
CA MET A 153 9.31 6.32 -6.56
C MET A 153 8.19 6.85 -7.46
N GLU A 154 7.82 8.12 -7.34
CA GLU A 154 6.76 8.74 -8.14
C GLU A 154 7.12 8.76 -9.63
N VAL A 155 8.40 9.02 -9.93
CA VAL A 155 8.92 8.99 -11.31
C VAL A 155 8.85 7.58 -11.90
N ALA A 156 9.21 6.56 -11.09
CA ALA A 156 9.18 5.16 -11.50
C ALA A 156 7.74 4.68 -11.77
N ILE A 157 6.79 4.96 -10.86
CA ILE A 157 5.39 4.58 -11.01
C ILE A 157 4.76 5.26 -12.22
N ARG A 158 4.99 6.57 -12.41
CA ARG A 158 4.49 7.33 -13.57
C ARG A 158 4.95 6.75 -14.89
N ALA A 159 6.26 6.51 -15.04
CA ALA A 159 6.81 5.92 -16.25
C ALA A 159 6.19 4.55 -16.54
N SER A 160 6.00 3.74 -15.52
CA SER A 160 5.38 2.42 -15.64
C SER A 160 3.92 2.53 -16.12
N ASN A 161 3.14 3.43 -15.57
CA ASN A 161 1.74 3.63 -15.98
C ASN A 161 1.64 4.14 -17.44
N TRP A 162 2.53 5.02 -17.87
CA TRP A 162 2.56 5.40 -19.30
C TRP A 162 2.85 4.20 -20.19
N LEU A 163 3.85 3.39 -19.82
CA LEU A 163 4.23 2.19 -20.57
C LEU A 163 3.12 1.13 -20.61
N PHE A 164 2.31 0.99 -19.56
CA PHE A 164 1.16 0.07 -19.53
C PHE A 164 -0.01 0.53 -20.38
N ALA A 165 -0.16 1.84 -20.61
CA ALA A 165 -1.20 2.39 -21.49
C ALA A 165 -0.87 2.29 -22.98
N MET A 166 0.41 2.44 -23.36
CA MET A 166 0.87 2.53 -24.75
C MET A 166 0.49 1.34 -25.65
N PRO A 167 0.47 0.08 -25.20
CA PRO A 167 0.10 -1.07 -26.02
C PRO A 167 -1.29 -0.96 -26.67
N PHE A 168 -2.24 -0.29 -26.01
CA PHE A 168 -3.63 -0.16 -26.46
C PHE A 168 -3.83 0.89 -27.53
N ILE A 169 -2.84 1.75 -27.76
CA ILE A 169 -2.88 2.88 -28.71
C ILE A 169 -1.66 2.86 -29.65
N LYS A 170 -1.05 1.70 -29.81
CA LYS A 170 0.22 1.51 -30.54
C LYS A 170 0.19 2.12 -31.95
N ARG A 171 -0.89 1.84 -32.72
CA ARG A 171 -1.02 2.30 -34.11
C ARG A 171 -1.10 3.82 -34.22
N GLU A 172 -1.90 4.44 -33.37
CA GLU A 172 -2.08 5.88 -33.31
C GLU A 172 -0.79 6.57 -32.89
N LEU A 173 -0.09 5.98 -31.91
CA LEU A 173 1.20 6.50 -31.42
C LEU A 173 2.29 6.38 -32.50
N GLU A 174 2.32 5.29 -33.26
CA GLU A 174 3.24 5.10 -34.38
C GLU A 174 2.94 6.06 -35.56
N ALA A 175 1.67 6.41 -35.78
CA ALA A 175 1.23 7.36 -36.80
C ALA A 175 1.60 8.81 -36.45
N ASP A 176 1.68 9.17 -35.16
CA ASP A 176 2.11 10.51 -34.70
C ASP A 176 3.57 10.51 -34.25
N SER A 177 4.47 10.57 -35.19
CA SER A 177 5.91 10.48 -34.93
C SER A 177 6.42 11.60 -34.03
N ALA A 178 5.86 12.81 -34.13
CA ALA A 178 6.29 13.97 -33.34
C ALA A 178 5.94 13.78 -31.86
N PHE A 179 4.72 13.36 -31.55
CA PHE A 179 4.30 13.07 -30.18
C PHE A 179 4.99 11.81 -29.63
N SER A 180 5.12 10.76 -30.45
CA SER A 180 5.87 9.55 -30.09
C SER A 180 7.31 9.88 -29.67
N ASP A 181 8.00 10.76 -30.40
CA ASP A 181 9.34 11.23 -30.04
C ASP A 181 9.36 11.98 -28.71
N LYS A 182 8.38 12.86 -28.47
CA LYS A 182 8.23 13.64 -27.24
C LYS A 182 8.06 12.71 -26.03
N VAL A 183 7.17 11.71 -26.14
CA VAL A 183 6.92 10.71 -25.08
C VAL A 183 8.15 9.86 -24.84
N ASN A 184 8.75 9.31 -25.91
CA ASN A 184 9.93 8.45 -25.80
C ASN A 184 11.12 9.17 -25.19
N PHE A 185 11.34 10.44 -25.55
CA PHE A 185 12.37 11.25 -24.93
C PHE A 185 12.10 11.46 -23.42
N SER A 186 10.86 11.75 -23.07
CA SER A 186 10.47 11.90 -21.66
C SER A 186 10.67 10.60 -20.88
N LEU A 187 10.26 9.43 -21.40
CA LEU A 187 10.49 8.11 -20.77
C LEU A 187 12.00 7.81 -20.62
N TYR A 188 12.80 8.18 -21.63
CA TYR A 188 14.25 8.05 -21.52
C TYR A 188 14.83 8.90 -20.38
N MET A 189 14.32 10.13 -20.21
CA MET A 189 14.69 11.01 -19.10
C MET A 189 14.24 10.45 -17.74
N HIS A 190 13.07 9.78 -17.67
CA HIS A 190 12.64 9.05 -16.46
C HIS A 190 13.62 7.91 -16.14
N ALA A 191 14.03 7.11 -17.12
CA ALA A 191 14.98 6.03 -16.92
C ALA A 191 16.33 6.54 -16.41
N MET A 192 16.86 7.60 -17.03
CA MET A 192 18.11 8.23 -16.58
C MET A 192 17.99 8.80 -15.16
N TYR A 193 16.84 9.41 -14.84
CA TYR A 193 16.59 9.95 -13.50
C TYR A 193 16.61 8.82 -12.46
N ILE A 194 15.89 7.75 -12.69
CA ILE A 194 15.84 6.59 -11.77
C ILE A 194 17.23 5.96 -11.62
N ASP A 195 17.97 5.76 -12.72
CA ASP A 195 19.31 5.16 -12.69
C ASP A 195 20.31 6.03 -11.89
N LEU A 196 20.22 7.36 -11.98
CA LEU A 196 21.11 8.30 -11.30
C LEU A 196 20.71 8.63 -9.87
N PHE A 197 19.42 8.63 -9.57
CA PHE A 197 18.84 9.04 -8.30
C PHE A 197 18.08 7.90 -7.59
N THR A 198 18.48 6.64 -7.84
CA THR A 198 17.97 5.49 -7.09
C THR A 198 18.04 5.81 -5.60
N GLU A 199 16.95 5.64 -4.91
CA GLU A 199 16.84 5.89 -3.48
C GLU A 199 17.53 4.74 -2.71
N ASP A 200 18.00 5.01 -1.52
CA ASP A 200 18.54 4.03 -0.57
C ASP A 200 17.88 4.31 0.80
N LYS A 201 16.58 4.04 0.84
CA LYS A 201 15.74 4.26 2.01
C LYS A 201 15.46 2.98 2.78
N ASN A 202 15.77 1.83 2.19
CA ASN A 202 15.43 0.53 2.72
C ASN A 202 13.92 0.42 3.00
N ASN A 203 13.10 0.63 1.99
CA ASN A 203 11.64 0.53 2.02
C ASN A 203 11.08 0.37 0.60
N ASN A 204 9.75 0.45 0.44
CA ASN A 204 9.06 0.36 -0.84
C ASN A 204 9.61 1.29 -1.95
N HIS A 205 10.26 2.41 -1.60
CA HIS A 205 10.88 3.31 -2.59
C HIS A 205 11.96 2.61 -3.40
N ASP A 206 12.81 1.82 -2.73
CA ASP A 206 13.92 1.12 -3.43
C ASP A 206 13.34 0.08 -4.39
N ILE A 207 12.33 -0.68 -3.96
CA ILE A 207 11.64 -1.68 -4.78
C ILE A 207 11.02 -1.02 -6.01
N SER A 208 10.30 0.08 -5.82
CA SER A 208 9.65 0.82 -6.92
C SER A 208 10.63 1.36 -7.96
N ASN A 209 11.80 1.83 -7.51
CA ASN A 209 12.84 2.35 -8.40
C ASN A 209 13.34 1.24 -9.33
N TYR A 210 13.61 0.05 -8.80
CA TYR A 210 14.04 -1.08 -9.61
C TYR A 210 12.92 -1.62 -10.49
N ALA A 211 11.67 -1.67 -10.01
CA ALA A 211 10.53 -2.09 -10.81
C ALA A 211 10.32 -1.18 -12.04
N GLY A 212 10.31 0.15 -11.85
CA GLY A 212 10.20 1.10 -12.96
C GLY A 212 11.40 1.06 -13.90
N LEU A 213 12.63 0.88 -13.36
CA LEU A 213 13.83 0.78 -14.17
C LEU A 213 13.83 -0.51 -15.02
N LEU A 214 13.27 -1.61 -14.53
CA LEU A 214 13.12 -2.85 -15.31
C LEU A 214 12.22 -2.63 -16.52
N LEU A 215 11.03 -2.03 -16.33
CA LEU A 215 10.09 -1.77 -17.43
C LEU A 215 10.69 -0.83 -18.48
N LEU A 216 11.35 0.23 -18.05
CA LEU A 216 12.06 1.15 -18.94
C LEU A 216 13.24 0.47 -19.63
N GLY A 217 13.95 -0.41 -18.92
CA GLY A 217 15.03 -1.22 -19.48
C GLY A 217 14.54 -2.16 -20.58
N ILE A 218 13.41 -2.82 -20.36
CA ILE A 218 12.74 -3.67 -21.36
C ILE A 218 12.30 -2.81 -22.55
N TYR A 219 11.63 -1.70 -22.30
CA TYR A 219 11.13 -0.80 -23.34
C TYR A 219 12.24 -0.27 -24.26
N PHE A 220 13.37 0.17 -23.70
CA PHE A 220 14.52 0.67 -24.45
C PHE A 220 15.54 -0.39 -24.86
N ASP A 221 15.28 -1.66 -24.61
CA ASP A 221 16.21 -2.77 -24.84
C ASP A 221 17.61 -2.50 -24.23
N SER A 222 17.62 -2.04 -23.00
CA SER A 222 18.84 -1.65 -22.29
C SER A 222 19.30 -2.73 -21.31
N GLY A 223 20.21 -3.60 -21.74
CA GLY A 223 20.76 -4.65 -20.88
C GLY A 223 21.37 -4.13 -19.57
N LYS A 224 21.93 -2.90 -19.57
CA LYS A 224 22.44 -2.25 -18.36
C LYS A 224 21.33 -2.00 -17.34
N TRP A 225 20.22 -1.39 -17.76
CA TRP A 225 19.11 -1.08 -16.88
C TRP A 225 18.38 -2.32 -16.40
N ILE A 226 18.16 -3.29 -17.30
CA ILE A 226 17.55 -4.58 -16.98
C ILE A 226 18.37 -5.30 -15.91
N LYS A 227 19.70 -5.42 -16.12
CA LYS A 227 20.58 -6.08 -15.13
C LYS A 227 20.55 -5.39 -13.79
N LYS A 228 20.73 -4.06 -13.74
CA LYS A 228 20.69 -3.29 -12.49
C LYS A 228 19.36 -3.47 -11.77
N ALA A 229 18.26 -3.46 -12.51
CA ALA A 229 16.91 -3.60 -11.95
C ALA A 229 16.67 -5.00 -11.37
N ILE A 230 17.03 -6.05 -12.10
CA ILE A 230 16.88 -7.45 -11.63
C ILE A 230 17.75 -7.68 -10.40
N ASP A 231 19.04 -7.29 -10.43
CA ASP A 231 19.94 -7.43 -9.29
C ASP A 231 19.38 -6.71 -8.04
N GLY A 232 18.81 -5.50 -8.23
CA GLY A 232 18.19 -4.75 -7.15
C GLY A 232 16.92 -5.41 -6.61
N LEU A 233 16.03 -5.89 -7.48
CA LEU A 233 14.81 -6.57 -7.07
C LEU A 233 15.09 -7.89 -6.33
N GLU A 234 16.09 -8.67 -6.78
CA GLU A 234 16.57 -9.87 -6.10
C GLU A 234 17.08 -9.56 -4.68
N TYR A 235 17.84 -8.47 -4.56
CA TYR A 235 18.34 -8.03 -3.26
C TYR A 235 17.20 -7.58 -2.34
N GLU A 236 16.28 -6.73 -2.82
CA GLU A 236 15.22 -6.16 -2.00
C GLU A 236 14.17 -7.18 -1.57
N ILE A 237 13.79 -8.14 -2.41
CA ILE A 237 12.83 -9.18 -2.03
C ILE A 237 13.38 -10.08 -0.91
N ASN A 238 14.68 -10.37 -0.92
CA ASN A 238 15.34 -11.12 0.14
C ASN A 238 15.45 -10.34 1.44
N LYS A 239 15.66 -9.02 1.34
CA LYS A 239 15.90 -8.13 2.48
C LYS A 239 14.61 -7.66 3.16
N GLN A 240 13.61 -7.29 2.37
CA GLN A 240 12.41 -6.60 2.87
C GLN A 240 11.22 -7.53 3.10
N ILE A 241 11.20 -8.70 2.45
CA ILE A 241 10.10 -9.65 2.60
C ILE A 241 10.48 -10.74 3.59
N LEU A 242 9.70 -10.84 4.65
CA LEU A 242 9.88 -11.84 5.70
C LEU A 242 9.57 -13.26 5.19
N PRO A 243 10.06 -14.32 5.86
CA PRO A 243 9.82 -15.70 5.43
C PRO A 243 8.36 -16.11 5.31
N ASP A 244 7.45 -15.45 6.01
CA ASP A 244 6.00 -15.67 5.95
C ASP A 244 5.29 -14.82 4.89
N GLY A 245 6.03 -14.05 4.08
CA GLY A 245 5.50 -13.29 2.96
C GLY A 245 5.05 -11.87 3.27
N CYS A 246 5.14 -11.43 4.51
CA CYS A 246 4.86 -10.04 4.88
C CYS A 246 6.05 -9.13 4.62
N THR A 247 5.81 -7.87 4.22
CA THR A 247 6.85 -6.84 4.25
C THR A 247 7.29 -6.55 5.69
N TYR A 248 8.58 -6.28 5.88
CA TYR A 248 9.10 -5.97 7.23
C TYR A 248 8.66 -4.59 7.76
N GLU A 249 7.95 -3.81 6.97
CA GLU A 249 7.28 -2.57 7.41
C GLU A 249 5.97 -2.86 8.17
N LEU A 250 5.49 -4.11 8.16
CA LEU A 250 4.36 -4.64 8.93
C LEU A 250 3.03 -3.93 8.65
N SER A 251 2.83 -3.41 7.43
CA SER A 251 1.55 -2.88 6.97
C SER A 251 0.96 -3.78 5.88
N THR A 252 -0.32 -4.09 5.98
CA THR A 252 -1.04 -4.92 5.00
C THR A 252 -1.15 -4.25 3.63
N TYR A 253 -1.28 -2.92 3.60
CA TYR A 253 -1.40 -2.15 2.36
C TYR A 253 -0.05 -1.89 1.69
N TYR A 254 1.00 -1.66 2.48
CA TYR A 254 2.35 -1.60 1.93
C TYR A 254 2.83 -2.96 1.45
N ASN A 255 2.40 -4.05 2.09
CA ASN A 255 2.64 -5.41 1.58
C ASN A 255 2.03 -5.61 0.18
N ARG A 256 0.81 -5.10 -0.07
CA ARG A 256 0.20 -5.12 -1.41
C ARG A 256 1.02 -4.33 -2.41
N LEU A 257 1.44 -3.10 -2.07
CA LEU A 257 2.22 -2.25 -2.96
C LEU A 257 3.54 -2.93 -3.36
N ASP A 258 4.25 -3.52 -2.38
CA ASP A 258 5.47 -4.29 -2.63
C ASP A 258 5.20 -5.53 -3.48
N LEU A 259 4.10 -6.25 -3.21
CA LEU A 259 3.67 -7.39 -4.01
C LEU A 259 3.39 -6.98 -5.47
N GLU A 260 2.70 -5.86 -5.70
CA GLU A 260 2.46 -5.33 -7.05
C GLU A 260 3.77 -5.03 -7.78
N PHE A 261 4.77 -4.43 -7.11
CA PHE A 261 6.08 -4.19 -7.71
C PHE A 261 6.79 -5.50 -8.08
N PHE A 262 6.90 -6.43 -7.15
CA PHE A 262 7.61 -7.69 -7.37
C PHE A 262 6.89 -8.58 -8.38
N ALA A 263 5.57 -8.71 -8.28
CA ALA A 263 4.78 -9.56 -9.19
C ALA A 263 4.78 -9.02 -10.62
N THR A 264 4.62 -7.69 -10.79
CA THR A 264 4.66 -7.06 -12.11
C THR A 264 6.05 -7.19 -12.73
N SER A 265 7.11 -7.00 -11.93
CA SER A 265 8.49 -7.14 -12.38
C SER A 265 8.79 -8.58 -12.81
N TYR A 266 8.37 -9.55 -12.01
CA TYR A 266 8.52 -10.98 -12.35
C TYR A 266 7.79 -11.32 -13.64
N TYR A 267 6.50 -10.93 -13.73
CA TYR A 267 5.66 -11.19 -14.89
C TYR A 267 6.26 -10.59 -16.17
N MET A 268 6.62 -9.30 -16.15
CA MET A 268 7.20 -8.62 -17.31
C MET A 268 8.59 -9.14 -17.66
N GLY A 269 9.41 -9.41 -16.67
CA GLY A 269 10.72 -10.02 -16.91
C GLY A 269 10.60 -11.40 -17.57
N LYS A 270 9.70 -12.26 -17.08
CA LYS A 270 9.44 -13.58 -17.69
C LYS A 270 8.88 -13.48 -19.10
N LEU A 271 7.96 -12.53 -19.34
CA LEU A 271 7.39 -12.28 -20.68
C LEU A 271 8.48 -11.91 -21.71
N HIS A 272 9.53 -11.24 -21.27
CA HIS A 272 10.66 -10.82 -22.11
C HIS A 272 11.90 -11.72 -22.00
N GLY A 273 11.73 -12.94 -21.47
CA GLY A 273 12.79 -13.97 -21.48
C GLY A 273 13.85 -13.81 -20.39
N HIS A 274 13.62 -12.95 -19.38
CA HIS A 274 14.51 -12.80 -18.24
C HIS A 274 14.23 -13.82 -17.15
N SER A 275 15.24 -14.15 -16.36
CA SER A 275 15.15 -15.13 -15.28
C SER A 275 15.27 -14.44 -13.91
N PHE A 276 14.60 -15.03 -12.94
CA PHE A 276 14.69 -14.70 -11.52
C PHE A 276 15.11 -15.91 -10.72
N SER A 277 15.71 -15.71 -9.57
CA SER A 277 16.16 -16.78 -8.70
C SER A 277 15.00 -17.61 -8.15
N LYS A 278 15.34 -18.80 -7.65
CA LYS A 278 14.40 -19.65 -6.92
C LYS A 278 13.89 -18.92 -5.66
N LEU A 279 14.78 -18.25 -4.94
CA LEU A 279 14.43 -17.46 -3.74
C LEU A 279 13.41 -16.37 -4.06
N TYR A 280 13.59 -15.61 -5.16
CA TYR A 280 12.62 -14.60 -5.59
C TYR A 280 11.25 -15.23 -5.82
N THR A 281 11.20 -16.32 -6.55
CA THR A 281 9.95 -17.01 -6.89
C THR A 281 9.24 -17.54 -5.63
N GLU A 282 10.00 -18.11 -4.68
CA GLU A 282 9.48 -18.60 -3.39
C GLU A 282 8.95 -17.46 -2.52
N ARG A 283 9.68 -16.34 -2.41
CA ARG A 283 9.23 -15.17 -1.66
C ARG A 283 7.97 -14.56 -2.27
N LEU A 284 7.92 -14.44 -3.59
CA LEU A 284 6.75 -13.95 -4.29
C LEU A 284 5.51 -14.83 -4.03
N HIS A 285 5.68 -16.15 -4.06
CA HIS A 285 4.62 -17.10 -3.70
C HIS A 285 4.16 -16.89 -2.25
N GLN A 286 5.09 -16.69 -1.30
CA GLN A 286 4.76 -16.43 0.10
C GLN A 286 4.01 -15.11 0.29
N MET A 287 4.34 -14.04 -0.46
CA MET A 287 3.62 -12.77 -0.43
C MET A 287 2.15 -12.93 -0.86
N PHE A 288 1.89 -13.70 -1.90
CA PHE A 288 0.52 -14.04 -2.30
C PHE A 288 -0.18 -14.87 -1.23
N SER A 289 0.50 -15.88 -0.67
CA SER A 289 -0.04 -16.74 0.39
C SER A 289 -0.43 -15.92 1.63
N PHE A 290 0.44 -15.01 2.07
CA PHE A 290 0.15 -14.07 3.15
C PHE A 290 -1.10 -13.23 2.83
N SER A 291 -1.14 -12.63 1.65
CA SER A 291 -2.27 -11.77 1.24
C SER A 291 -3.58 -12.55 1.21
N PHE A 292 -3.60 -13.78 0.68
CA PHE A 292 -4.80 -14.63 0.64
C PHE A 292 -5.24 -15.11 2.03
N GLY A 293 -4.28 -15.40 2.91
CA GLY A 293 -4.58 -15.78 4.28
C GLY A 293 -5.14 -14.64 5.12
N MET A 294 -4.64 -13.42 4.92
CA MET A 294 -5.12 -12.23 5.65
C MET A 294 -6.47 -11.72 5.13
N MET A 295 -6.70 -11.83 3.82
CA MET A 295 -7.86 -11.28 3.14
C MET A 295 -9.17 -11.97 3.56
N GLU A 296 -10.23 -11.19 3.70
CA GLU A 296 -11.59 -11.69 3.87
C GLU A 296 -12.12 -12.34 2.58
N GLU A 297 -13.21 -13.10 2.69
CA GLU A 297 -13.75 -13.88 1.56
C GLU A 297 -14.10 -13.05 0.33
N LYS A 298 -14.57 -11.82 0.54
CA LYS A 298 -14.99 -10.91 -0.54
C LYS A 298 -13.85 -10.06 -1.11
N GLY A 299 -12.61 -10.33 -0.70
CA GLY A 299 -11.44 -9.61 -1.17
C GLY A 299 -11.05 -8.40 -0.32
N TYR A 300 -11.78 -8.11 0.76
CA TYR A 300 -11.43 -7.04 1.68
C TYR A 300 -10.16 -7.41 2.46
N MET A 301 -9.22 -6.48 2.56
CA MET A 301 -7.99 -6.63 3.35
C MET A 301 -8.14 -5.86 4.66
N PRO A 302 -7.99 -6.49 5.83
CA PRO A 302 -7.90 -5.76 7.09
C PRO A 302 -6.82 -4.69 7.04
N ILE A 303 -7.20 -3.45 7.36
CA ILE A 303 -6.24 -2.35 7.50
C ILE A 303 -5.46 -2.58 8.78
N ILE A 304 -4.15 -2.75 8.69
CA ILE A 304 -3.25 -2.83 9.83
C ILE A 304 -2.06 -1.94 9.54
N ASN A 305 -1.83 -0.97 10.42
CA ASN A 305 -0.87 0.10 10.26
C ASN A 305 -1.22 1.03 9.09
N ASP A 306 -0.24 1.69 8.47
CA ASP A 306 -0.51 2.67 7.42
C ASP A 306 -1.25 2.08 6.23
N ASN A 307 -2.30 2.79 5.80
CA ASN A 307 -2.95 2.64 4.51
C ASN A 307 -2.87 3.99 3.79
N ASP A 308 -2.07 4.09 2.75
CA ASP A 308 -1.91 5.31 1.96
C ASP A 308 -2.58 5.24 0.58
N GLY A 309 -3.36 4.20 0.32
CA GLY A 309 -4.00 3.95 -0.97
C GLY A 309 -3.04 3.64 -2.11
N GLY A 310 -1.74 3.51 -1.83
CA GLY A 310 -0.69 3.34 -2.82
C GLY A 310 -0.89 2.13 -3.72
N ARG A 311 -0.84 2.36 -5.05
CA ARG A 311 -0.92 1.33 -6.10
C ARG A 311 0.22 1.53 -7.09
N TYR A 312 0.76 0.43 -7.60
CA TYR A 312 1.70 0.48 -8.71
C TYR A 312 0.97 0.68 -10.04
N VAL A 313 0.12 -0.27 -10.38
CA VAL A 313 -0.80 -0.22 -11.53
C VAL A 313 -2.17 -0.67 -11.05
N ILE A 314 -3.23 0.04 -11.45
CA ILE A 314 -4.59 -0.32 -11.06
C ILE A 314 -5.08 -1.49 -11.92
N PHE A 315 -5.11 -2.70 -11.34
CA PHE A 315 -5.54 -3.94 -11.99
C PHE A 315 -6.97 -4.36 -11.65
N ASN A 316 -7.65 -3.66 -10.74
CA ASN A 316 -9.07 -3.84 -10.41
C ASN A 316 -9.93 -2.66 -10.91
N ASP A 317 -11.14 -2.49 -10.38
CA ASP A 317 -12.05 -1.39 -10.69
C ASP A 317 -11.67 -0.04 -10.06
N GLY A 318 -10.60 0.02 -9.29
CA GLY A 318 -10.12 1.21 -8.57
C GLY A 318 -10.42 1.18 -7.07
N ASN A 319 -11.22 0.24 -6.58
CA ASN A 319 -11.47 0.10 -5.15
C ASN A 319 -10.18 -0.26 -4.40
N GLU A 320 -9.73 0.65 -3.53
CA GLU A 320 -8.47 0.51 -2.78
C GLU A 320 -8.50 -0.65 -1.78
N ASN A 321 -9.67 -1.05 -1.30
CA ASN A 321 -9.84 -2.08 -0.27
C ASN A 321 -10.11 -3.48 -0.85
N ASP A 322 -10.26 -3.60 -2.18
CA ASP A 322 -10.47 -4.87 -2.86
C ASP A 322 -9.17 -5.45 -3.42
N PHE A 323 -8.71 -6.51 -2.80
CA PHE A 323 -7.50 -7.25 -3.18
C PHE A 323 -7.78 -8.49 -4.01
N SER A 324 -9.03 -8.76 -4.38
CA SER A 324 -9.45 -9.99 -5.08
C SER A 324 -8.79 -10.18 -6.45
N TYR A 325 -8.37 -9.10 -7.14
CA TYR A 325 -7.60 -9.18 -8.38
C TYR A 325 -6.28 -9.96 -8.23
N LEU A 326 -5.77 -10.08 -7.01
CA LEU A 326 -4.55 -10.85 -6.72
C LEU A 326 -4.73 -12.35 -7.05
N TYR A 327 -5.95 -12.90 -7.01
CA TYR A 327 -6.21 -14.28 -7.46
C TYR A 327 -5.87 -14.44 -8.94
N SER A 328 -6.34 -13.50 -9.77
CA SER A 328 -5.99 -13.49 -11.20
C SER A 328 -4.50 -13.27 -11.43
N PHE A 329 -3.87 -12.42 -10.62
CA PHE A 329 -2.44 -12.15 -10.73
C PHE A 329 -1.62 -13.39 -10.39
N TYR A 330 -1.93 -14.07 -9.29
CA TYR A 330 -1.31 -15.34 -8.93
C TYR A 330 -1.45 -16.36 -10.07
N ASN A 331 -2.66 -16.54 -10.60
CA ASN A 331 -2.97 -17.48 -11.66
C ASN A 331 -2.28 -17.17 -13.01
N LYS A 332 -1.80 -15.92 -13.21
CA LYS A 332 -0.94 -15.58 -14.36
C LYS A 332 0.52 -15.99 -14.16
N ILE A 333 0.98 -16.04 -12.92
CA ILE A 333 2.41 -16.26 -12.59
C ILE A 333 2.68 -17.73 -12.25
N PHE A 334 1.76 -18.39 -11.52
CA PHE A 334 1.98 -19.70 -10.94
C PHE A 334 1.07 -20.77 -11.53
N ASP A 335 1.57 -22.03 -11.57
CA ASP A 335 0.76 -23.22 -11.80
C ASP A 335 -0.10 -23.49 -10.54
N GLY A 336 -1.28 -24.07 -10.72
CA GLY A 336 -2.21 -24.32 -9.63
C GLY A 336 -3.18 -23.15 -9.47
N ALA A 337 -4.37 -23.32 -10.06
CA ALA A 337 -5.41 -22.30 -9.99
C ALA A 337 -5.90 -22.10 -8.55
N VAL A 338 -5.84 -20.88 -8.07
CA VAL A 338 -6.51 -20.47 -6.83
C VAL A 338 -7.90 -19.97 -7.21
N ALA A 339 -8.92 -20.58 -6.61
CA ALA A 339 -10.29 -20.13 -6.79
C ALA A 339 -10.55 -18.88 -5.94
N GLY A 340 -11.17 -17.88 -6.52
CA GLY A 340 -11.60 -16.65 -5.86
C GLY A 340 -12.45 -15.80 -6.78
N VAL A 341 -13.06 -14.75 -6.23
CA VAL A 341 -13.81 -13.79 -7.05
C VAL A 341 -12.81 -12.99 -7.89
N ASP A 342 -12.90 -13.11 -9.21
CA ASP A 342 -12.03 -12.35 -10.13
C ASP A 342 -12.62 -10.97 -10.42
N LYS A 343 -12.01 -9.94 -9.86
CA LYS A 343 -12.33 -8.53 -10.15
C LYS A 343 -11.22 -7.79 -10.90
N ALA A 344 -10.35 -8.54 -11.57
CA ALA A 344 -9.35 -7.94 -12.43
C ALA A 344 -10.02 -7.18 -13.59
N ASN A 345 -9.49 -5.99 -13.88
CA ASN A 345 -10.02 -5.13 -14.94
C ASN A 345 -9.57 -5.54 -16.35
N VAL A 346 -10.06 -4.83 -17.35
CA VAL A 346 -9.76 -5.08 -18.76
C VAL A 346 -8.27 -4.96 -19.08
N LEU A 347 -7.55 -4.02 -18.47
CA LEU A 347 -6.09 -3.91 -18.63
C LEU A 347 -5.39 -5.21 -18.27
N PHE A 348 -5.67 -5.72 -17.05
CA PHE A 348 -5.04 -6.94 -16.56
C PHE A 348 -5.41 -8.17 -17.38
N ARG A 349 -6.68 -8.29 -17.78
CA ARG A 349 -7.18 -9.41 -18.61
C ARG A 349 -6.54 -9.42 -20.01
N SER A 350 -6.22 -8.23 -20.57
CA SER A 350 -5.55 -8.09 -21.87
C SER A 350 -4.08 -8.49 -21.85
N MET A 351 -3.46 -8.63 -20.68
CA MET A 351 -2.06 -9.04 -20.59
C MET A 351 -1.91 -10.51 -21.01
N PRO A 352 -0.94 -10.85 -21.89
CA PRO A 352 -0.75 -12.21 -22.38
C PRO A 352 -0.38 -13.21 -21.25
N GLN A 353 -0.56 -14.49 -21.50
CA GLN A 353 -0.11 -15.53 -20.57
C GLN A 353 1.40 -15.72 -20.70
N VAL A 354 2.09 -15.89 -19.58
CA VAL A 354 3.52 -16.28 -19.54
C VAL A 354 3.66 -17.76 -19.16
N VAL A 355 4.88 -18.30 -19.30
CA VAL A 355 5.21 -19.61 -18.74
C VAL A 355 5.09 -19.53 -17.22
N ARG A 356 4.21 -20.35 -16.66
CA ARG A 356 3.94 -20.35 -15.22
C ARG A 356 5.05 -21.01 -14.43
N ALA A 357 5.36 -20.43 -13.28
CA ALA A 357 6.24 -21.05 -12.31
C ALA A 357 5.50 -22.16 -11.55
N GLN A 358 6.22 -23.22 -11.17
CA GLN A 358 5.68 -24.20 -10.25
C GLN A 358 5.49 -23.58 -8.87
N ALA A 359 4.35 -23.82 -8.27
CA ALA A 359 4.01 -23.36 -6.91
C ALA A 359 3.52 -24.52 -6.06
N GLY A 360 3.67 -24.35 -4.75
CA GLY A 360 3.01 -25.21 -3.77
C GLY A 360 1.49 -24.95 -3.74
N THR A 361 0.76 -25.85 -3.09
CA THR A 361 -0.68 -25.68 -2.88
C THR A 361 -0.92 -24.54 -1.89
N LEU A 362 -1.69 -23.53 -2.29
CA LEU A 362 -2.20 -22.51 -1.38
C LEU A 362 -3.43 -23.07 -0.64
N LYS A 363 -3.35 -23.15 0.67
CA LYS A 363 -4.49 -23.49 1.51
C LYS A 363 -5.03 -22.21 2.14
N LYS A 364 -6.35 -22.03 2.06
CA LYS A 364 -7.03 -20.99 2.84
C LYS A 364 -7.29 -21.59 4.23
N GLU A 365 -6.51 -21.19 5.19
CA GLU A 365 -6.64 -21.62 6.57
C GLU A 365 -7.31 -20.51 7.38
N HIS A 366 -8.20 -20.89 8.30
CA HIS A 366 -8.85 -19.94 9.21
C HIS A 366 -8.00 -19.62 10.43
N ASN A 367 -7.06 -20.50 10.76
CA ASN A 367 -6.14 -20.33 11.88
C ASN A 367 -4.71 -20.42 11.36
N VAL A 368 -4.01 -19.28 11.32
CA VAL A 368 -2.66 -19.16 10.75
C VAL A 368 -1.77 -18.29 11.63
N ALA A 369 -0.56 -18.78 11.91
CA ALA A 369 0.49 -18.00 12.53
C ALA A 369 1.50 -17.49 11.51
N TYR A 370 1.53 -16.20 11.28
CA TYR A 370 2.61 -15.52 10.54
C TYR A 370 3.68 -15.09 11.56
N ALA A 371 4.46 -16.07 12.02
CA ALA A 371 5.33 -15.91 13.18
C ALA A 371 6.49 -14.92 12.97
N ASN A 372 6.91 -14.68 11.72
CA ASN A 372 7.97 -13.71 11.40
C ASN A 372 7.45 -12.27 11.43
N SER A 373 6.25 -12.02 10.92
CA SER A 373 5.61 -10.71 10.93
C SER A 373 4.78 -10.46 12.20
N LYS A 374 4.59 -11.50 13.03
CA LYS A 374 3.80 -11.43 14.27
C LYS A 374 2.32 -11.12 14.02
N PHE A 375 1.79 -11.54 12.90
CA PHE A 375 0.35 -11.55 12.65
C PHE A 375 -0.21 -12.95 12.88
N TYR A 376 -1.36 -12.99 13.54
CA TYR A 376 -2.01 -14.25 13.88
C TYR A 376 -3.49 -14.16 13.50
N LYS A 377 -3.94 -15.05 12.63
CA LYS A 377 -5.34 -15.14 12.24
C LYS A 377 -6.00 -16.30 12.98
N LEU A 378 -7.21 -16.03 13.51
CA LEU A 378 -8.09 -17.00 14.14
C LEU A 378 -9.47 -16.87 13.51
N GLY A 379 -10.19 -17.97 13.38
CA GLY A 379 -11.56 -17.94 12.86
C GLY A 379 -12.13 -19.31 12.58
N ASP A 380 -13.41 -19.30 12.19
CA ASP A 380 -14.18 -20.51 11.83
C ASP A 380 -14.92 -20.33 10.49
N GLY A 381 -14.66 -19.22 9.77
CA GLY A 381 -15.38 -18.81 8.56
C GLY A 381 -16.51 -17.81 8.83
N ASN A 382 -17.09 -17.77 10.02
CA ASN A 382 -18.05 -16.74 10.44
C ASN A 382 -17.35 -15.59 11.15
N PHE A 383 -16.37 -15.92 11.99
CA PHE A 383 -15.47 -14.97 12.60
C PHE A 383 -14.11 -14.96 11.89
N SER A 384 -13.56 -13.78 11.74
CA SER A 384 -12.19 -13.55 11.29
C SER A 384 -11.54 -12.56 12.25
N VAL A 385 -10.60 -13.05 13.07
CA VAL A 385 -9.84 -12.23 14.01
C VAL A 385 -8.40 -12.21 13.56
N VAL A 386 -7.83 -11.01 13.38
CA VAL A 386 -6.40 -10.85 13.10
C VAL A 386 -5.77 -10.08 14.25
N ALA A 387 -4.83 -10.73 14.96
CA ALA A 387 -4.09 -10.12 16.06
C ALA A 387 -2.70 -9.65 15.59
N SER A 388 -2.31 -8.42 15.98
CA SER A 388 -0.99 -7.85 15.78
C SER A 388 -0.17 -8.02 17.07
N ALA A 389 0.82 -8.92 17.06
CA ALA A 389 1.66 -9.23 18.21
C ALA A 389 3.14 -8.83 18.01
N ALA A 390 3.42 -7.88 17.12
CA ALA A 390 4.76 -7.32 16.95
C ALA A 390 5.11 -6.45 18.16
N GLY A 391 6.31 -6.64 18.70
CA GLY A 391 6.85 -5.86 19.81
C GLY A 391 8.01 -4.96 19.39
N SER A 392 8.58 -4.24 20.36
CA SER A 392 9.70 -3.32 20.13
C SER A 392 10.91 -3.97 19.42
N ALA A 393 11.15 -5.26 19.66
CA ALA A 393 12.23 -6.02 19.03
C ALA A 393 11.98 -6.37 17.55
N ASP A 394 10.73 -6.40 17.13
CA ASP A 394 10.32 -6.81 15.78
C ASP A 394 10.31 -5.64 14.77
N ILE A 395 10.26 -4.40 15.28
CA ILE A 395 10.12 -3.20 14.46
C ILE A 395 11.46 -2.79 13.85
N LYS A 396 11.68 -3.13 12.59
CA LYS A 396 12.88 -2.74 11.83
C LYS A 396 12.75 -1.38 11.17
N LYS A 397 11.53 -1.03 10.74
CA LYS A 397 11.18 0.21 10.04
C LYS A 397 9.89 0.80 10.63
N PRO A 398 10.00 1.80 11.53
CA PRO A 398 8.83 2.35 12.21
C PRO A 398 8.03 3.38 11.38
N GLY A 399 8.45 3.69 10.15
CA GLY A 399 7.83 4.73 9.32
C GLY A 399 6.33 4.54 9.13
N HIS A 400 5.92 3.31 8.86
CA HIS A 400 4.54 2.93 8.61
C HIS A 400 3.89 2.15 9.76
N LYS A 401 4.63 1.88 10.83
CA LYS A 401 4.14 1.18 12.02
C LYS A 401 3.42 2.13 12.98
N HIS A 402 2.33 1.64 13.59
CA HIS A 402 1.60 2.29 14.66
C HIS A 402 1.90 1.62 16.00
N ILE A 403 1.46 2.22 17.11
CA ILE A 403 1.56 1.61 18.45
C ILE A 403 0.31 0.73 18.65
N ASP A 404 0.29 -0.42 17.98
CA ASP A 404 -0.83 -1.35 17.88
C ASP A 404 -0.57 -2.71 18.55
N ALA A 405 0.29 -2.74 19.55
CA ALA A 405 0.66 -3.96 20.26
C ALA A 405 -0.56 -4.67 20.86
N GLY A 406 -0.75 -5.94 20.52
CA GLY A 406 -1.92 -6.73 20.93
C GLY A 406 -3.25 -6.28 20.32
N SER A 407 -3.23 -5.42 19.29
CA SER A 407 -4.42 -4.98 18.56
C SER A 407 -5.08 -6.12 17.81
N VAL A 408 -6.40 -6.02 17.64
CA VAL A 408 -7.19 -6.96 16.87
C VAL A 408 -8.02 -6.25 15.80
N TYR A 409 -8.09 -6.84 14.61
CA TYR A 409 -9.16 -6.64 13.66
C TYR A 409 -10.19 -7.76 13.85
N ILE A 410 -11.48 -7.46 13.75
CA ILE A 410 -12.54 -8.47 13.82
C ILE A 410 -13.52 -8.25 12.68
N GLY A 411 -13.64 -9.27 11.84
CA GLY A 411 -14.68 -9.41 10.83
C GLY A 411 -15.73 -10.44 11.26
N ILE A 412 -17.00 -10.18 10.94
CA ILE A 412 -18.12 -11.11 11.21
C ILE A 412 -18.88 -11.31 9.89
N ASN A 413 -19.07 -12.55 9.48
CA ASN A 413 -19.73 -12.93 8.22
C ASN A 413 -19.08 -12.24 6.99
N GLY A 414 -17.75 -12.11 6.99
CA GLY A 414 -16.96 -11.46 5.94
C GLY A 414 -17.16 -9.95 5.82
N ARG A 415 -17.63 -9.29 6.90
CA ARG A 415 -17.76 -7.83 6.99
C ARG A 415 -16.87 -7.28 8.11
N PRO A 416 -16.16 -6.16 7.90
CA PRO A 416 -15.47 -5.45 8.97
C PRO A 416 -16.44 -5.01 10.07
N VAL A 417 -16.07 -5.25 11.32
CA VAL A 417 -16.85 -4.84 12.50
C VAL A 417 -15.99 -3.99 13.44
N PHE A 418 -14.87 -4.54 13.92
CA PHE A 418 -13.91 -3.78 14.71
C PHE A 418 -12.64 -3.60 13.90
N VAL A 419 -12.31 -2.35 13.62
CA VAL A 419 -11.32 -1.94 12.61
C VAL A 419 -10.18 -1.13 13.21
N ASP A 420 -9.10 -1.02 12.46
CA ASP A 420 -8.01 -0.08 12.71
C ASP A 420 -8.43 1.33 12.23
N PRO A 421 -7.93 2.43 12.82
CA PRO A 421 -8.32 3.80 12.46
C PRO A 421 -8.01 4.17 11.00
N GLY A 422 -7.08 3.48 10.36
CA GLY A 422 -6.55 3.82 9.05
C GLY A 422 -5.61 5.03 9.09
N THR A 423 -5.36 5.62 7.93
CA THR A 423 -4.44 6.74 7.75
C THR A 423 -5.08 7.83 6.91
N SER A 424 -5.44 8.94 7.54
CA SER A 424 -6.13 10.04 6.84
C SER A 424 -5.17 11.00 6.13
N SER A 425 -3.93 11.11 6.58
CA SER A 425 -2.95 12.03 6.03
C SER A 425 -1.54 11.75 6.53
N TYR A 426 -0.55 11.96 5.66
CA TYR A 426 0.84 11.98 6.08
C TYR A 426 1.31 13.40 6.44
N THR A 427 1.12 14.36 5.55
CA THR A 427 1.81 15.66 5.69
C THR A 427 0.89 16.81 6.03
N ARG A 428 -0.41 16.61 5.97
CA ARG A 428 -1.42 17.68 6.20
C ARG A 428 -1.46 18.14 7.65
N SER A 429 -1.47 17.20 8.60
CA SER A 429 -1.57 17.46 10.04
C SER A 429 -0.78 16.45 10.86
N LEU A 430 0.24 16.92 11.56
CA LEU A 430 1.03 16.09 12.47
C LEU A 430 0.21 15.65 13.69
N VAL A 431 -0.69 16.49 14.16
CA VAL A 431 -1.59 16.15 15.28
C VAL A 431 -2.46 14.96 14.91
N GLN A 432 -3.12 15.00 13.74
CA GLN A 432 -3.96 13.90 13.28
C GLN A 432 -3.13 12.62 13.03
N ARG A 433 -1.97 12.76 12.40
CA ARG A 433 -1.04 11.64 12.17
C ARG A 433 -0.63 10.95 13.47
N ASN A 434 -0.29 11.73 14.50
CA ASN A 434 0.09 11.19 15.80
C ASN A 434 -1.10 10.56 16.53
N LYS A 435 -2.32 11.11 16.40
CA LYS A 435 -3.54 10.51 16.95
C LYS A 435 -3.77 9.12 16.36
N GLU A 436 -3.70 8.98 15.04
CA GLU A 436 -3.89 7.70 14.33
C GLU A 436 -2.83 6.64 14.68
N ARG A 437 -1.61 7.04 15.01
CA ARG A 437 -0.51 6.15 15.38
C ARG A 437 -0.46 5.77 16.87
N SER A 438 -1.30 6.37 17.71
CA SER A 438 -1.30 6.20 19.16
C SER A 438 -2.07 4.95 19.58
N ILE A 439 -1.65 4.32 20.68
CA ILE A 439 -2.25 3.06 21.17
C ILE A 439 -3.77 3.14 21.35
N ALA A 440 -4.30 4.26 21.83
CA ALA A 440 -5.73 4.46 22.05
C ALA A 440 -6.55 4.59 20.74
N ALA A 441 -5.92 4.58 19.57
CA ALA A 441 -6.58 4.56 18.27
C ALA A 441 -6.73 3.13 17.71
N HIS A 442 -6.22 2.12 18.39
CA HIS A 442 -6.25 0.71 17.97
C HIS A 442 -7.09 -0.12 18.95
N ASN A 443 -7.49 -1.32 18.52
CA ASN A 443 -8.28 -2.25 19.36
C ASN A 443 -7.37 -2.97 20.35
N CYS A 444 -6.78 -2.21 21.28
CA CYS A 444 -5.76 -2.64 22.23
C CYS A 444 -6.26 -2.62 23.68
N ALA A 445 -5.58 -3.38 24.53
CA ALA A 445 -5.58 -3.18 25.98
C ALA A 445 -4.28 -2.51 26.42
N VAL A 446 -4.37 -1.62 27.39
CA VAL A 446 -3.21 -0.89 27.93
C VAL A 446 -3.43 -0.59 29.41
N PRO A 447 -2.40 -0.66 30.29
CA PRO A 447 -2.51 -0.14 31.65
C PRO A 447 -2.86 1.35 31.61
N SER A 448 -3.90 1.78 32.32
CA SER A 448 -4.46 3.14 32.21
C SER A 448 -3.43 4.22 32.50
N SER A 449 -2.47 3.97 33.40
CA SER A 449 -1.36 4.87 33.73
C SER A 449 -0.38 5.07 32.57
N LYS A 450 -0.34 4.15 31.58
CA LYS A 450 0.63 4.12 30.48
C LYS A 450 0.13 4.72 29.16
N ILE A 451 -1.16 5.06 29.04
CA ILE A 451 -1.73 5.61 27.80
C ILE A 451 -0.92 6.80 27.27
N GLY A 452 -0.55 7.74 28.16
CA GLY A 452 0.24 8.91 27.79
C GLY A 452 1.62 8.59 27.23
N THR A 453 2.29 7.58 27.78
CA THR A 453 3.61 7.10 27.31
C THR A 453 3.54 6.53 25.90
N TYR A 454 2.46 5.80 25.60
CA TYR A 454 2.22 5.16 24.29
C TYR A 454 1.35 6.01 23.36
N THR A 455 1.33 7.32 23.57
CA THR A 455 0.76 8.30 22.65
C THR A 455 1.86 8.80 21.70
N SER A 456 1.63 8.68 20.40
CA SER A 456 2.60 9.14 19.40
C SER A 456 2.76 10.67 19.45
N ASN A 457 4.01 11.12 19.49
CA ASN A 457 4.40 12.53 19.43
C ASN A 457 5.58 12.74 18.47
N GLY A 458 5.87 11.73 17.63
CA GLY A 458 6.97 11.72 16.68
C GLY A 458 6.70 12.57 15.43
N GLY A 459 7.67 12.59 14.52
CA GLY A 459 7.50 13.16 13.19
C GLY A 459 6.66 12.24 12.28
N TYR A 460 6.38 12.70 11.06
CA TYR A 460 5.50 12.00 10.10
C TYR A 460 5.91 10.55 9.82
N TRP A 461 7.22 10.30 9.68
CA TRP A 461 7.82 8.96 9.48
C TRP A 461 8.91 8.66 10.51
N GLY A 462 8.89 9.36 11.65
CA GLY A 462 9.87 9.21 12.71
C GLY A 462 9.70 7.92 13.52
N LYS A 463 10.67 7.68 14.40
CA LYS A 463 10.56 6.62 15.40
C LYS A 463 9.34 6.86 16.28
N LEU A 464 8.67 5.78 16.64
CA LEU A 464 7.67 5.83 17.69
C LEU A 464 8.33 6.17 19.03
N PRO A 465 7.67 6.96 19.90
CA PRO A 465 8.27 7.39 21.17
C PRO A 465 8.52 6.20 22.11
N ALA A 466 7.57 5.28 22.15
CA ALA A 466 7.64 4.04 22.90
C ALA A 466 6.92 2.92 22.15
N TYR A 467 7.28 1.68 22.44
CA TYR A 467 6.58 0.49 21.97
C TYR A 467 6.79 -0.63 22.97
N PRO A 468 5.75 -1.33 23.45
CA PRO A 468 5.92 -2.36 24.46
C PRO A 468 6.70 -3.56 23.93
N ALA A 469 7.35 -4.28 24.81
CA ALA A 469 7.85 -5.61 24.49
C ALA A 469 6.65 -6.56 24.38
N VAL A 470 6.64 -7.42 23.37
CA VAL A 470 5.53 -8.35 23.10
C VAL A 470 6.07 -9.74 22.85
N SER A 471 5.42 -10.76 23.39
CA SER A 471 5.67 -12.16 23.09
C SER A 471 4.36 -12.93 22.99
N VAL A 472 4.30 -13.89 22.07
CA VAL A 472 3.20 -14.85 21.99
C VAL A 472 3.56 -16.04 22.85
N THR A 473 2.76 -16.31 23.87
CA THR A 473 2.98 -17.39 24.84
C THR A 473 2.24 -18.67 24.48
N GLY A 474 1.26 -18.60 23.58
CA GLY A 474 0.54 -19.76 23.06
C GLY A 474 -0.25 -19.41 21.79
N PHE A 475 -0.29 -20.35 20.84
CA PHE A 475 -1.14 -20.28 19.65
C PHE A 475 -1.63 -21.68 19.29
N GLU A 476 -2.93 -21.85 19.29
CA GLU A 476 -3.63 -23.08 18.92
C GLU A 476 -4.82 -22.73 18.02
N ALA A 477 -5.48 -23.73 17.44
CA ALA A 477 -6.68 -23.48 16.65
C ALA A 477 -7.76 -22.77 17.50
N GLY A 478 -8.11 -21.55 17.07
CA GLY A 478 -9.08 -20.69 17.75
C GLY A 478 -8.56 -19.93 18.98
N THR A 479 -7.30 -20.09 19.40
CA THR A 479 -6.79 -19.42 20.60
C THR A 479 -5.41 -18.80 20.38
N ILE A 480 -5.21 -17.57 20.91
CA ILE A 480 -3.90 -16.94 21.04
C ILE A 480 -3.75 -16.32 22.42
N ALA A 481 -2.54 -16.47 23.01
CA ALA A 481 -2.13 -15.81 24.25
C ALA A 481 -0.92 -14.91 23.98
N ILE A 482 -1.03 -13.63 24.34
CA ILE A 482 -0.04 -12.58 24.13
C ILE A 482 0.35 -12.01 25.49
N SER A 483 1.65 -11.91 25.75
CA SER A 483 2.20 -11.20 26.90
C SER A 483 2.86 -9.91 26.42
N MET A 484 2.57 -8.81 27.09
CA MET A 484 3.09 -7.48 26.79
C MET A 484 3.71 -6.88 28.04
N ASP A 485 4.78 -6.11 27.88
CA ASP A 485 5.37 -5.31 28.97
C ASP A 485 5.34 -3.83 28.59
N PHE A 486 4.63 -3.06 29.39
CA PHE A 486 4.46 -1.62 29.25
C PHE A 486 5.39 -0.87 30.22
N ASP A 487 6.68 -0.86 29.97
CA ASP A 487 7.71 -0.24 30.82
C ASP A 487 7.61 -0.74 32.27
N GLY A 488 7.71 -2.06 32.45
CA GLY A 488 7.68 -2.74 33.76
C GLY A 488 6.28 -3.04 34.29
N VAL A 489 5.22 -2.77 33.52
CA VAL A 489 3.85 -3.18 33.86
C VAL A 489 3.42 -4.30 32.91
N PRO A 490 3.38 -5.55 33.40
CA PRO A 490 2.98 -6.68 32.57
C PRO A 490 1.47 -6.69 32.31
N LEU A 491 1.11 -7.02 31.07
CA LEU A 491 -0.25 -7.23 30.63
C LEU A 491 -0.32 -8.51 29.80
N SER A 492 -1.28 -9.37 30.08
CA SER A 492 -1.60 -10.53 29.24
C SER A 492 -2.95 -10.35 28.56
N ARG A 493 -3.01 -10.71 27.27
CA ARG A 493 -4.24 -10.77 26.47
C ARG A 493 -4.42 -12.19 25.95
N LYS A 494 -5.56 -12.81 26.25
CA LYS A 494 -5.96 -14.09 25.68
C LYS A 494 -7.18 -13.87 24.80
N ILE A 495 -7.15 -14.40 23.58
CA ILE A 495 -8.25 -14.32 22.61
C ILE A 495 -8.65 -15.73 22.26
N GLU A 496 -9.94 -16.04 22.37
CA GLU A 496 -10.52 -17.35 22.09
C GLU A 496 -11.72 -17.18 21.14
N VAL A 497 -11.72 -17.94 20.05
CA VAL A 497 -12.81 -18.02 19.08
C VAL A 497 -13.41 -19.41 19.18
N GLU A 498 -14.58 -19.52 19.76
CA GLU A 498 -15.23 -20.81 20.00
C GLU A 498 -16.74 -20.74 19.71
N GLY A 499 -17.22 -21.62 18.83
CA GLY A 499 -18.62 -21.68 18.46
C GLY A 499 -19.15 -20.36 17.92
N ASN A 500 -20.12 -19.75 18.62
CA ASN A 500 -20.71 -18.48 18.23
C ASN A 500 -20.11 -17.26 18.97
N SER A 501 -18.95 -17.40 19.60
CA SER A 501 -18.40 -16.33 20.42
C SER A 501 -16.91 -16.09 20.20
N ILE A 502 -16.49 -14.85 20.44
CA ILE A 502 -15.13 -14.44 20.65
C ILE A 502 -15.02 -13.95 22.09
N THR A 503 -14.10 -14.50 22.85
CA THR A 503 -13.79 -14.03 24.22
C THR A 503 -12.38 -13.45 24.23
N MET A 504 -12.22 -12.26 24.79
CA MET A 504 -10.93 -11.64 25.05
C MET A 504 -10.80 -11.37 26.55
N SER A 505 -9.70 -11.85 27.13
CA SER A 505 -9.39 -11.65 28.54
C SER A 505 -8.09 -10.88 28.65
N ASP A 506 -8.19 -9.66 29.19
CA ASP A 506 -7.07 -8.75 29.44
C ASP A 506 -6.78 -8.70 30.95
N VAL A 507 -5.54 -8.99 31.33
CA VAL A 507 -5.12 -9.02 32.74
C VAL A 507 -3.84 -8.22 32.91
N SER A 508 -3.86 -7.25 33.82
CA SER A 508 -2.67 -6.50 34.24
C SER A 508 -2.32 -6.82 35.72
N GLU A 509 -1.05 -6.83 36.06
CA GLU A 509 -0.61 -7.06 37.44
C GLU A 509 -0.67 -5.76 38.24
N GLY A 510 -1.79 -5.59 39.00
CA GLY A 510 -1.92 -4.51 39.99
C GLY A 510 -2.24 -3.12 39.45
N GLU A 511 -2.56 -2.96 38.17
CA GLU A 511 -2.98 -1.69 37.58
C GLU A 511 -4.32 -1.80 36.87
N ASP A 512 -5.09 -0.71 36.90
CA ASP A 512 -6.32 -0.57 36.15
C ASP A 512 -6.06 -0.58 34.64
N LEU A 513 -7.00 -1.14 33.90
CA LEU A 513 -6.94 -1.28 32.44
C LEU A 513 -7.86 -0.30 31.71
N SER A 514 -7.41 0.12 30.55
CA SER A 514 -8.24 0.68 29.49
C SER A 514 -8.16 -0.22 28.27
N VAL A 515 -9.32 -0.64 27.76
CA VAL A 515 -9.45 -1.44 26.54
C VAL A 515 -10.23 -0.65 25.52
N PHE A 516 -9.70 -0.59 24.30
CA PHE A 516 -10.27 0.20 23.21
C PHE A 516 -10.74 -0.72 22.09
N PHE A 517 -11.91 -0.39 21.53
CA PHE A 517 -12.42 -0.94 20.28
C PHE A 517 -12.97 0.17 19.39
N HIS A 518 -12.85 0.00 18.07
CA HIS A 518 -13.34 0.95 17.08
C HIS A 518 -14.27 0.23 16.12
N SER A 519 -15.58 0.51 16.21
CA SER A 519 -16.60 -0.15 15.39
C SER A 519 -17.11 0.76 14.28
N VAL A 520 -17.25 0.20 13.08
CA VAL A 520 -17.93 0.84 11.94
C VAL A 520 -19.41 0.50 11.87
N GLN A 521 -19.90 -0.33 12.79
CA GLN A 521 -21.29 -0.75 12.82
C GLN A 521 -22.07 0.03 13.90
N PRO A 522 -23.31 0.48 13.63
CA PRO A 522 -24.16 1.10 14.64
C PRO A 522 -24.65 0.07 15.66
N PHE A 523 -24.92 0.51 16.87
CA PHE A 523 -25.41 -0.31 17.98
C PHE A 523 -26.35 0.46 18.90
N THR A 524 -27.03 -0.28 19.79
CA THR A 524 -27.78 0.27 20.93
C THR A 524 -27.11 -0.15 22.22
N GLN A 525 -26.83 0.80 23.12
CA GLN A 525 -26.20 0.53 24.41
C GLN A 525 -27.23 0.28 25.51
N LYS A 526 -27.01 -0.78 26.31
CA LYS A 526 -27.77 -1.08 27.53
C LYS A 526 -26.78 -1.44 28.64
N GLY A 527 -26.37 -0.44 29.45
CA GLY A 527 -25.30 -0.63 30.43
C GLY A 527 -24.00 -1.06 29.77
N ASN A 528 -23.42 -2.17 30.20
CA ASN A 528 -22.19 -2.76 29.66
C ASN A 528 -22.42 -3.74 28.51
N VAL A 529 -23.58 -3.65 27.83
CA VAL A 529 -23.94 -4.46 26.67
C VAL A 529 -24.21 -3.55 25.48
N LEU A 530 -23.57 -3.80 24.34
CA LEU A 530 -23.82 -3.15 23.06
C LEU A 530 -24.51 -4.17 22.15
N LEU A 531 -25.68 -3.79 21.63
CA LEU A 531 -26.51 -4.62 20.74
C LEU A 531 -26.29 -4.14 19.30
N PHE A 532 -25.65 -4.96 18.50
CA PHE A 532 -25.44 -4.76 17.07
C PHE A 532 -26.44 -5.59 16.25
N ASP A 533 -26.47 -5.34 14.95
CA ASP A 533 -27.22 -6.21 14.03
C ASP A 533 -26.52 -7.57 13.90
N GLY A 534 -27.15 -8.62 14.45
CA GLY A 534 -26.67 -10.00 14.38
C GLY A 534 -25.59 -10.40 15.42
N PHE A 535 -25.24 -9.54 16.38
CA PHE A 535 -24.35 -9.92 17.49
C PHE A 535 -24.46 -8.98 18.69
N THR A 536 -23.98 -9.44 19.85
CA THR A 536 -23.82 -8.64 21.07
C THR A 536 -22.35 -8.48 21.43
N PHE A 537 -22.05 -7.38 22.10
CA PHE A 537 -20.72 -7.10 22.68
C PHE A 537 -20.96 -6.77 24.16
N GLU A 538 -20.27 -7.50 25.04
CA GLU A 538 -20.41 -7.35 26.49
C GLU A 538 -19.04 -7.17 27.13
N ALA A 539 -18.96 -6.36 28.20
CA ALA A 539 -17.74 -6.20 28.98
C ALA A 539 -18.00 -6.45 30.47
N GLU A 540 -17.13 -7.24 31.08
CA GLU A 540 -17.06 -7.51 32.51
C GLU A 540 -15.76 -6.92 33.08
N GLY A 541 -15.78 -6.43 34.31
CA GLY A 541 -14.60 -5.87 34.99
C GLY A 541 -14.33 -4.39 34.71
N GLY A 542 -15.17 -3.72 33.91
CA GLY A 542 -15.05 -2.30 33.60
C GLY A 542 -16.37 -1.70 33.12
N GLU A 543 -16.40 -0.37 32.97
CA GLU A 543 -17.54 0.37 32.45
C GLU A 543 -17.31 0.75 30.99
N ILE A 544 -18.36 0.61 30.15
CA ILE A 544 -18.34 1.00 28.74
C ILE A 544 -18.75 2.46 28.58
N THR A 545 -17.87 3.25 28.00
CA THR A 545 -18.19 4.57 27.42
C THR A 545 -17.98 4.54 25.92
N VAL A 546 -18.71 5.40 25.20
CA VAL A 546 -18.64 5.45 23.74
C VAL A 546 -18.44 6.88 23.30
N GLU A 547 -17.53 7.08 22.35
CA GLU A 547 -17.24 8.34 21.70
C GLU A 547 -17.44 8.21 20.17
N ASP A 548 -17.80 9.30 19.52
CA ASP A 548 -17.74 9.37 18.06
C ASP A 548 -16.28 9.29 17.59
N PHE A 549 -16.07 8.57 16.53
CA PHE A 549 -14.76 8.37 15.96
C PHE A 549 -14.80 8.54 14.44
N ASN A 550 -13.79 9.18 13.87
CA ASN A 550 -13.62 9.29 12.42
C ASN A 550 -12.67 8.20 11.93
N TYR A 551 -13.15 7.41 11.00
CA TYR A 551 -12.45 6.28 10.41
C TYR A 551 -11.94 6.65 9.02
N ALA A 552 -10.64 6.44 8.78
CA ALA A 552 -10.02 6.63 7.48
C ALA A 552 -9.93 5.28 6.73
N GLU A 553 -11.05 4.83 6.18
CA GLU A 553 -11.08 3.62 5.36
C GLU A 553 -10.17 3.74 4.12
N ASN A 554 -10.14 4.93 3.53
CA ASN A 554 -9.26 5.27 2.43
C ASN A 554 -8.42 6.50 2.78
N TYR A 555 -7.21 6.58 2.22
CA TYR A 555 -6.31 7.70 2.44
C TYR A 555 -6.95 9.03 2.02
N GLY A 556 -6.75 10.02 2.85
CA GLY A 556 -7.28 11.37 2.60
C GLY A 556 -8.74 11.56 2.99
N GLN A 557 -9.45 10.54 3.48
CA GLN A 557 -10.83 10.62 3.97
C GLN A 557 -10.88 10.48 5.48
N LEU A 558 -11.71 11.28 6.12
CA LEU A 558 -11.97 11.28 7.58
C LEU A 558 -13.47 11.40 7.89
N ASP A 559 -14.32 11.15 6.92
CA ASP A 559 -15.74 11.39 6.96
C ASP A 559 -16.57 10.14 7.27
N ASN A 560 -15.93 8.97 7.33
CA ASN A 560 -16.60 7.74 7.73
C ASN A 560 -16.79 7.71 9.23
N LYS A 561 -18.06 7.76 9.67
CA LYS A 561 -18.39 7.66 11.08
C LYS A 561 -18.12 6.27 11.61
N ALA A 562 -17.45 6.22 12.74
CA ALA A 562 -17.23 5.03 13.53
C ALA A 562 -17.43 5.37 15.02
N TYR A 563 -17.39 4.35 15.85
CA TYR A 563 -17.60 4.49 17.28
C TYR A 563 -16.37 3.98 18.01
N LYS A 564 -15.80 4.80 18.88
CA LYS A 564 -14.76 4.37 19.80
C LYS A 564 -15.39 3.90 21.09
N ILE A 565 -15.27 2.63 21.38
CA ILE A 565 -15.74 1.98 22.60
C ILE A 565 -14.54 1.92 23.56
N ILE A 566 -14.71 2.48 24.74
CA ILE A 566 -13.69 2.53 25.79
C ILE A 566 -14.22 1.76 26.98
N ILE A 567 -13.48 0.76 27.42
CA ILE A 567 -13.76 0.00 28.64
C ILE A 567 -12.69 0.38 29.66
N GLN A 568 -13.11 1.01 30.75
CA GLN A 568 -12.21 1.35 31.87
C GLN A 568 -12.63 0.59 33.12
N GLY A 569 -11.68 -0.05 33.75
CA GLY A 569 -12.00 -0.87 34.91
C GLY A 569 -10.77 -1.39 35.62
N ASN A 570 -11.01 -2.46 36.35
CA ASN A 570 -10.02 -3.11 37.20
C ASN A 570 -8.87 -3.75 36.39
N SER A 571 -7.98 -4.38 37.09
CA SER A 571 -6.83 -5.13 36.53
C SER A 571 -7.23 -6.34 35.65
N ILE A 572 -8.50 -6.71 35.60
CA ILE A 572 -9.04 -7.78 34.77
C ILE A 572 -10.26 -7.26 34.03
N ILE A 573 -10.20 -7.26 32.72
CA ILE A 573 -11.34 -6.96 31.83
C ILE A 573 -11.56 -8.15 30.91
N LYS A 574 -12.82 -8.61 30.85
CA LYS A 574 -13.25 -9.64 29.90
C LYS A 574 -14.25 -9.05 28.92
N THR A 575 -13.99 -9.22 27.64
CA THR A 575 -14.89 -8.81 26.56
C THR A 575 -15.40 -10.04 25.83
N THR A 576 -16.72 -10.11 25.61
CA THR A 576 -17.36 -11.23 24.89
C THR A 576 -18.17 -10.67 23.71
N ILE A 577 -17.95 -11.22 22.53
CA ILE A 577 -18.72 -10.93 21.31
C ILE A 577 -19.46 -12.22 20.95
N THR A 578 -20.81 -12.18 20.96
CA THR A 578 -21.63 -13.37 20.70
C THR A 578 -22.54 -13.10 19.49
N ARG A 579 -22.49 -13.97 18.48
CA ARG A 579 -23.43 -13.96 17.36
C ARG A 579 -24.83 -14.39 17.80
N SER A 580 -25.84 -13.71 17.30
CA SER A 580 -27.26 -14.02 17.51
C SER A 580 -27.69 -15.24 16.70
#